data_e69bb4e2ca98b672148c398b4905f298
#
_entry.id   e69bb4e2ca98b672148c398b4905f298
#
_cell.length_a   1.000
_cell.length_b   1.000
_cell.length_c   1.000
_cell.angle_alpha   90.00
_cell.angle_beta   90.00
_cell.angle_gamma   90.00
#
_symmetry.space_group_name_H-M   'P 1'
#
loop_
_entity.id
_entity.type
_entity.pdbx_description
1 polymer ?
#
loop_
_entity_poly.entity_id
_entity_poly.type
_entity_poly.pdbx_seq_one_letter_code
_entity_poly.pdbx_strand_id
1 'polypeptide(L)'
;MQKSGLIKLCFPAAWLVATSWMFAAPAPIQRGQLKHGAPLQAEQKSVPAKPAPAKAAPAKKTAPPKAAPAKKPAPAKPALAKKPAPVKPASAKAPPPAPAASYGPRAPYRGAIAVDADTGRVLFADNMRTPGYPASVTKLMTFLLVLEDVQAGLYRLDDRAVASPLAASMEPSSVGLRPGQSMTIHDLLLSIMVKSANDAAETLAEHAALAHLRRRGAPPQDVSPADLCAAFVARMNRRAQELGMRDTRYASPNGLPPPRGSKRGFDVSTAADLVELGKVLVRMPKALSYTSCPSCTVTDGAGKPLTLVGHNYFIPKNPDPKRLCTPLPECDGLKTGFTNASGCSIMLTAHRNGRRVIVVVLGSAGRHEREKAAGHILRDALDAISIW
;
A
#
# COMPACT_ATOMS: atom_id res chain seq x y z
N MET A 1 -44.15 30.18 -55.30
CA MET A 1 -45.45 30.70 -54.82
C MET A 1 -45.93 29.89 -53.66
N GLN A 2 -46.25 30.59 -52.54
CA GLN A 2 -47.08 30.20 -51.42
C GLN A 2 -46.55 29.08 -50.47
N LYS A 3 -46.68 29.20 -49.16
CA LYS A 3 -46.95 30.26 -48.15
C LYS A 3 -46.63 29.65 -46.80
N SER A 4 -46.07 30.47 -45.96
CA SER A 4 -45.85 30.34 -44.51
C SER A 4 -47.05 29.79 -43.72
N GLY A 5 -46.81 28.99 -42.71
CA GLY A 5 -47.73 28.63 -41.63
C GLY A 5 -47.02 28.64 -40.29
N LEU A 6 -47.02 29.78 -39.59
CA LEU A 6 -46.64 29.97 -38.21
C LEU A 6 -47.74 29.43 -37.29
N ILE A 7 -47.45 28.48 -36.44
CA ILE A 7 -48.34 28.12 -35.33
C ILE A 7 -47.69 28.60 -34.03
N LYS A 8 -48.29 29.66 -33.45
CA LYS A 8 -48.07 30.12 -32.08
C LYS A 8 -48.80 29.18 -31.14
N LEU A 9 -48.13 28.59 -30.20
CA LEU A 9 -48.77 27.96 -29.03
C LEU A 9 -48.41 28.73 -27.77
N CYS A 10 -49.47 29.22 -27.13
CA CYS A 10 -49.47 29.95 -25.87
C CYS A 10 -49.14 29.05 -24.70
N PHE A 11 -48.30 29.54 -23.80
CA PHE A 11 -48.10 28.98 -22.44
C PHE A 11 -49.04 29.71 -21.47
N PRO A 12 -49.70 29.00 -20.54
CA PRO A 12 -50.29 29.63 -19.36
C PRO A 12 -49.25 29.66 -18.21
N ALA A 13 -49.19 30.81 -17.59
CA ALA A 13 -48.45 31.05 -16.35
C ALA A 13 -49.10 30.33 -15.16
N ALA A 14 -48.34 29.65 -14.35
CA ALA A 14 -48.79 29.17 -13.05
C ALA A 14 -47.68 29.33 -11.99
N TRP A 15 -47.85 30.32 -11.16
CA TRP A 15 -47.67 30.45 -9.71
C TRP A 15 -46.37 29.88 -9.08
N LEU A 16 -45.45 30.83 -8.77
CA LEU A 16 -44.43 30.71 -7.74
C LEU A 16 -45.13 30.76 -6.34
N VAL A 17 -44.96 29.72 -5.55
CA VAL A 17 -45.11 29.78 -4.10
C VAL A 17 -43.73 29.70 -3.51
N ALA A 18 -43.24 30.84 -3.06
CA ALA A 18 -41.98 30.96 -2.30
C ALA A 18 -42.29 30.65 -0.83
N THR A 19 -41.79 29.52 -0.31
CA THR A 19 -41.72 29.28 1.13
C THR A 19 -40.34 29.65 1.62
N SER A 20 -40.26 30.83 2.23
CA SER A 20 -39.07 31.28 2.98
C SER A 20 -38.91 30.48 4.24
N TRP A 21 -37.86 29.71 4.34
CA TRP A 21 -37.32 29.20 5.60
C TRP A 21 -36.26 30.14 6.09
N MET A 22 -36.59 30.94 7.14
CA MET A 22 -35.64 31.73 7.90
C MET A 22 -34.78 30.79 8.75
N PHE A 23 -33.50 30.68 8.44
CA PHE A 23 -32.49 30.17 9.37
C PHE A 23 -32.03 31.29 10.27
N ALA A 24 -32.37 31.21 11.55
CA ALA A 24 -31.84 32.07 12.58
C ALA A 24 -30.32 31.78 12.80
N ALA A 25 -29.52 32.83 12.74
CA ALA A 25 -28.12 32.76 13.09
C ALA A 25 -27.94 32.62 14.61
N PRO A 26 -26.95 31.83 15.11
CA PRO A 26 -26.65 31.77 16.53
C PRO A 26 -25.91 33.04 16.97
N ALA A 27 -26.30 33.55 18.16
CA ALA A 27 -25.75 34.73 18.80
C ALA A 27 -24.26 34.55 19.21
N PRO A 28 -23.45 35.63 19.25
CA PRO A 28 -22.06 35.55 19.66
C PRO A 28 -21.90 35.32 21.17
N ILE A 29 -21.04 34.39 21.55
CA ILE A 29 -20.68 34.08 22.93
C ILE A 29 -19.81 35.21 23.45
N GLN A 30 -20.26 35.90 24.49
CA GLN A 30 -19.52 36.91 25.23
C GLN A 30 -18.34 36.29 25.99
N ARG A 31 -17.13 36.87 25.82
CA ARG A 31 -15.94 36.56 26.61
C ARG A 31 -16.14 37.06 28.07
N GLY A 32 -16.32 36.13 28.98
CA GLY A 32 -16.25 36.39 30.43
C GLY A 32 -14.78 36.51 30.84
N GLN A 33 -14.47 37.64 31.50
CA GLN A 33 -13.18 37.91 32.14
C GLN A 33 -12.96 36.94 33.30
N LEU A 34 -11.93 36.15 33.31
CA LEU A 34 -11.46 35.39 34.48
C LEU A 34 -10.42 36.22 35.23
N LYS A 35 -10.76 36.53 36.46
CA LYS A 35 -9.91 37.23 37.44
C LYS A 35 -8.76 36.33 37.88
N HIS A 36 -7.59 36.95 38.06
CA HIS A 36 -6.40 36.36 38.67
C HIS A 36 -6.66 35.87 40.10
N GLY A 37 -6.42 34.58 40.35
CA GLY A 37 -6.35 33.98 41.66
C GLY A 37 -4.95 33.43 41.94
N ALA A 38 -4.45 33.67 43.15
CA ALA A 38 -3.09 33.43 43.63
C ALA A 38 -2.68 31.95 43.69
N PRO A 39 -1.39 31.61 43.81
CA PRO A 39 -0.87 30.26 43.74
C PRO A 39 -1.12 29.48 45.03
N LEU A 40 -1.68 28.27 44.91
CA LEU A 40 -1.80 27.30 45.98
C LEU A 40 -0.48 26.52 46.12
N GLN A 41 0.06 26.52 47.29
CA GLN A 41 1.24 25.78 47.76
C GLN A 41 0.97 24.27 47.70
N ALA A 42 1.88 23.51 47.12
CA ALA A 42 1.86 22.06 47.11
C ALA A 42 2.31 21.48 48.43
N GLU A 43 1.40 20.85 49.16
CA GLU A 43 1.68 20.02 50.33
C GLU A 43 2.31 18.67 49.87
N GLN A 44 3.57 18.45 50.26
CA GLN A 44 4.26 17.16 50.11
C GLN A 44 3.77 16.21 51.18
N LYS A 45 2.98 15.20 50.84
CA LYS A 45 2.74 14.04 51.72
C LYS A 45 3.80 12.98 51.43
N SER A 46 4.62 12.72 52.45
CA SER A 46 5.62 11.69 52.54
C SER A 46 4.99 10.29 52.57
N VAL A 47 5.47 9.39 51.69
CA VAL A 47 5.14 7.96 51.66
C VAL A 47 6.17 7.23 52.53
N PRO A 48 5.76 6.34 53.46
CA PRO A 48 6.68 5.58 54.32
C PRO A 48 7.42 4.48 53.56
N ALA A 49 8.69 4.33 53.90
CA ALA A 49 9.60 3.31 53.34
C ALA A 49 9.24 1.88 53.79
N LYS A 50 9.32 0.97 52.85
CA LYS A 50 9.16 -0.48 53.03
C LYS A 50 10.45 -1.08 53.64
N PRO A 51 10.40 -1.95 54.66
CA PRO A 51 11.60 -2.53 55.27
C PRO A 51 12.26 -3.60 54.39
N ALA A 52 13.59 -3.66 54.49
CA ALA A 52 14.43 -4.60 53.79
C ALA A 52 14.28 -6.06 54.35
N PRO A 53 14.46 -7.11 53.51
CA PRO A 53 14.41 -8.49 54.00
C PRO A 53 15.71 -8.92 54.67
N ALA A 54 15.53 -9.66 55.80
CA ALA A 54 16.58 -10.21 56.64
C ALA A 54 17.43 -11.29 55.92
N LYS A 55 18.74 -11.30 56.25
CA LYS A 55 19.70 -12.32 55.85
C LYS A 55 19.39 -13.66 56.53
N ALA A 56 19.20 -14.73 55.73
CA ALA A 56 19.17 -16.09 56.19
C ALA A 56 20.57 -16.72 56.16
N ALA A 57 20.95 -17.38 57.25
CA ALA A 57 22.21 -18.08 57.46
C ALA A 57 22.28 -19.44 56.71
N PRO A 58 23.50 -19.98 56.45
CA PRO A 58 23.69 -21.11 55.57
C PRO A 58 23.44 -22.46 56.25
N ALA A 59 22.63 -23.31 55.62
CA ALA A 59 22.40 -24.68 56.00
C ALA A 59 23.51 -25.61 55.53
N LYS A 60 23.93 -26.55 56.41
CA LYS A 60 25.00 -27.55 56.23
C LYS A 60 24.69 -28.57 55.15
N LYS A 61 25.71 -28.87 54.30
CA LYS A 61 25.73 -29.95 53.34
C LYS A 61 25.79 -31.31 54.02
N THR A 62 24.89 -32.22 53.68
CA THR A 62 25.06 -33.65 53.85
C THR A 62 25.11 -34.33 52.47
N ALA A 63 26.17 -35.13 52.26
CA ALA A 63 26.41 -35.83 51.01
C ALA A 63 25.60 -37.12 50.94
N PRO A 64 25.05 -37.53 49.79
CA PRO A 64 24.50 -38.85 49.58
C PRO A 64 25.54 -39.90 49.12
N PRO A 65 25.31 -41.22 49.32
CA PRO A 65 26.29 -42.27 49.12
C PRO A 65 26.51 -42.62 47.64
N LYS A 66 27.75 -43.06 47.37
CA LYS A 66 28.21 -43.60 46.08
C LYS A 66 27.44 -44.85 45.65
N ALA A 67 26.79 -44.79 44.47
CA ALA A 67 26.34 -46.00 43.76
C ALA A 67 27.36 -46.37 42.67
N ALA A 68 27.61 -47.68 42.51
CA ALA A 68 28.58 -48.27 41.61
C ALA A 68 28.21 -48.10 40.12
N PRO A 69 29.20 -48.14 39.19
CA PRO A 69 28.95 -47.81 37.79
C PRO A 69 28.38 -49.00 37.00
N ALA A 70 27.18 -48.80 36.39
CA ALA A 70 26.65 -49.70 35.38
C ALA A 70 27.33 -49.48 34.03
N LYS A 71 27.77 -50.55 33.39
CA LYS A 71 28.40 -50.58 32.07
C LYS A 71 27.43 -50.05 31.00
N LYS A 72 27.86 -48.99 30.30
CA LYS A 72 27.16 -48.47 29.10
C LYS A 72 27.40 -49.42 27.91
N PRO A 73 26.36 -49.76 27.13
CA PRO A 73 26.52 -50.34 25.80
C PRO A 73 27.10 -49.32 24.83
N ALA A 74 27.96 -49.79 23.93
CA ALA A 74 28.59 -48.96 22.89
C ALA A 74 27.61 -48.34 21.92
N PRO A 75 27.80 -47.11 21.48
CA PRO A 75 26.91 -46.48 20.51
C PRO A 75 27.11 -47.07 19.11
N ALA A 76 26.00 -47.53 18.48
CA ALA A 76 25.97 -47.88 17.08
C ALA A 76 26.29 -46.65 16.22
N LYS A 77 27.22 -46.80 15.27
CA LYS A 77 27.55 -45.74 14.29
C LYS A 77 26.30 -45.38 13.46
N PRO A 78 25.91 -44.11 13.36
CA PRO A 78 24.87 -43.71 12.42
C PRO A 78 25.42 -43.87 11.00
N ALA A 79 24.66 -44.55 10.12
CA ALA A 79 24.95 -44.58 8.69
C ALA A 79 24.90 -43.16 8.15
N LEU A 80 26.00 -42.74 7.48
CA LEU A 80 26.06 -41.46 6.76
C LEU A 80 24.99 -41.47 5.65
N ALA A 81 23.90 -40.77 5.87
CA ALA A 81 23.01 -40.36 4.79
C ALA A 81 23.78 -39.46 3.84
N LYS A 82 23.93 -39.90 2.59
CA LYS A 82 24.56 -39.12 1.52
C LYS A 82 23.84 -37.75 1.42
N LYS A 83 24.58 -36.67 1.67
CA LYS A 83 24.14 -35.30 1.37
C LYS A 83 23.61 -35.25 -0.07
N PRO A 84 22.39 -34.76 -0.32
CA PRO A 84 21.98 -34.47 -1.69
C PRO A 84 22.92 -33.40 -2.26
N ALA A 85 23.37 -33.63 -3.48
CA ALA A 85 24.21 -32.67 -4.21
C ALA A 85 23.53 -31.31 -4.27
N PRO A 86 24.27 -30.18 -4.17
CA PRO A 86 23.70 -28.86 -4.29
C PRO A 86 23.10 -28.71 -5.71
N VAL A 87 21.76 -28.62 -5.77
CA VAL A 87 21.09 -28.23 -7.00
C VAL A 87 21.51 -26.80 -7.28
N LYS A 88 22.36 -26.59 -8.30
CA LYS A 88 22.65 -25.26 -8.83
C LYS A 88 21.30 -24.60 -9.16
N PRO A 89 21.00 -23.40 -8.61
CA PRO A 89 19.84 -22.68 -9.05
C PRO A 89 19.97 -22.47 -10.57
N ALA A 90 18.97 -22.91 -11.33
CA ALA A 90 18.89 -22.62 -12.75
C ALA A 90 19.01 -21.09 -12.89
N SER A 91 20.05 -20.65 -13.58
CA SER A 91 20.26 -19.24 -13.92
C SER A 91 19.07 -18.81 -14.77
N ALA A 92 18.03 -18.26 -14.11
CA ALA A 92 16.96 -17.59 -14.83
C ALA A 92 17.61 -16.40 -15.54
N LYS A 93 17.75 -16.48 -16.86
CA LYS A 93 18.14 -15.35 -17.69
C LYS A 93 17.30 -14.16 -17.25
N ALA A 94 17.97 -13.07 -16.86
CA ALA A 94 17.30 -11.81 -16.57
C ALA A 94 16.38 -11.48 -17.76
N PRO A 95 15.09 -11.12 -17.52
CA PRO A 95 14.23 -10.71 -18.61
C PRO A 95 14.92 -9.55 -19.34
N PRO A 96 14.82 -9.50 -20.69
CA PRO A 96 15.43 -8.44 -21.46
C PRO A 96 14.96 -7.08 -20.91
N PRO A 97 15.81 -6.04 -20.93
CA PRO A 97 15.39 -4.70 -20.55
C PRO A 97 14.16 -4.36 -21.37
N ALA A 98 13.10 -3.85 -20.70
CA ALA A 98 11.91 -3.43 -21.42
C ALA A 98 12.36 -2.40 -22.50
N PRO A 99 11.97 -2.57 -23.76
CA PRO A 99 12.40 -1.65 -24.81
C PRO A 99 12.02 -0.24 -24.40
N ALA A 100 12.93 0.72 -24.68
CA ALA A 100 12.63 2.14 -24.50
C ALA A 100 11.27 2.44 -25.15
N ALA A 101 10.42 3.18 -24.47
CA ALA A 101 9.04 3.43 -24.86
C ALA A 101 8.97 4.16 -26.22
N SER A 102 9.06 3.43 -27.31
CA SER A 102 8.62 3.88 -28.62
C SER A 102 7.16 3.48 -28.75
N TYR A 103 6.27 4.39 -28.37
CA TYR A 103 4.85 4.21 -28.63
C TYR A 103 4.63 4.25 -30.15
N GLY A 104 4.25 3.11 -30.72
CA GLY A 104 3.70 3.10 -32.06
C GLY A 104 2.40 3.94 -32.12
N PRO A 105 2.02 4.49 -33.26
CA PRO A 105 0.96 5.50 -33.38
C PRO A 105 -0.47 5.03 -33.05
N ARG A 106 -0.67 3.84 -32.49
CA ARG A 106 -2.01 3.22 -32.34
C ARG A 106 -2.57 3.08 -30.92
N ALA A 107 -1.75 3.08 -29.89
CA ALA A 107 -2.28 2.97 -28.50
C ALA A 107 -1.68 4.05 -27.60
N PRO A 108 -2.51 4.77 -26.84
CA PRO A 108 -2.03 5.82 -25.92
C PRO A 108 -1.35 5.25 -24.67
N TYR A 109 -1.13 3.93 -24.62
CA TYR A 109 -0.54 3.19 -23.50
C TYR A 109 0.26 1.98 -24.02
N ARG A 110 1.05 1.38 -23.15
CA ARG A 110 1.88 0.20 -23.46
C ARG A 110 1.07 -1.11 -23.46
N GLY A 111 0.13 -1.23 -22.54
CA GLY A 111 -0.79 -2.36 -22.47
C GLY A 111 -1.95 -2.05 -21.52
N ALA A 112 -3.11 -2.65 -21.79
CA ALA A 112 -4.28 -2.49 -20.97
C ALA A 112 -5.13 -3.78 -20.93
N ILE A 113 -5.89 -3.94 -19.84
CA ILE A 113 -6.82 -5.05 -19.64
C ILE A 113 -7.96 -4.61 -18.72
N ALA A 114 -9.15 -5.16 -18.94
CA ALA A 114 -10.24 -5.15 -17.99
C ALA A 114 -10.74 -6.59 -17.79
N VAL A 115 -11.03 -6.93 -16.53
CA VAL A 115 -11.57 -8.25 -16.18
C VAL A 115 -12.75 -8.11 -15.23
N ASP A 116 -13.66 -9.04 -15.30
CA ASP A 116 -14.60 -9.36 -14.24
C ASP A 116 -13.81 -10.04 -13.11
N ALA A 117 -13.79 -9.42 -11.95
CA ALA A 117 -12.96 -9.88 -10.82
C ALA A 117 -13.45 -11.18 -10.20
N ASP A 118 -14.75 -11.49 -10.34
CA ASP A 118 -15.38 -12.67 -9.74
C ASP A 118 -15.19 -13.91 -10.60
N THR A 119 -15.37 -13.77 -11.92
CA THR A 119 -15.28 -14.89 -12.88
C THR A 119 -13.91 -15.02 -13.55
N GLY A 120 -13.10 -13.96 -13.53
CA GLY A 120 -11.84 -13.88 -14.27
C GLY A 120 -12.02 -13.65 -15.77
N ARG A 121 -13.26 -13.45 -16.26
CA ARG A 121 -13.54 -13.20 -17.68
C ARG A 121 -12.88 -11.90 -18.13
N VAL A 122 -12.10 -11.97 -19.21
CA VAL A 122 -11.52 -10.79 -19.84
C VAL A 122 -12.63 -10.04 -20.59
N LEU A 123 -12.80 -8.78 -20.25
CA LEU A 123 -13.79 -7.85 -20.83
C LEU A 123 -13.18 -6.96 -21.90
N PHE A 124 -11.90 -6.62 -21.72
CA PHE A 124 -11.10 -5.85 -22.67
C PHE A 124 -9.64 -6.29 -22.56
N ALA A 125 -8.92 -6.36 -23.66
CA ALA A 125 -7.48 -6.63 -23.67
C ALA A 125 -6.83 -5.98 -24.90
N ASP A 126 -5.75 -5.24 -24.66
CA ASP A 126 -4.87 -4.69 -25.67
C ASP A 126 -3.43 -4.73 -25.16
N ASN A 127 -2.55 -5.44 -25.87
CA ASN A 127 -1.13 -5.60 -25.51
C ASN A 127 -0.91 -6.00 -24.03
N MET A 128 -1.86 -6.74 -23.44
CA MET A 128 -1.93 -6.98 -21.99
C MET A 128 -0.72 -7.69 -21.40
N ARG A 129 0.07 -8.40 -22.22
CA ARG A 129 1.30 -9.12 -21.82
C ARG A 129 2.58 -8.38 -22.16
N THR A 130 2.49 -7.18 -22.73
CA THR A 130 3.68 -6.37 -23.02
C THR A 130 4.32 -5.89 -21.72
N PRO A 131 5.60 -6.24 -21.44
CA PRO A 131 6.29 -5.80 -20.24
C PRO A 131 6.44 -4.28 -20.17
N GLY A 132 6.24 -3.72 -19.00
CA GLY A 132 6.40 -2.30 -18.73
C GLY A 132 6.83 -2.05 -17.28
N TYR A 133 7.10 -0.80 -16.96
CA TYR A 133 7.48 -0.40 -15.61
C TYR A 133 6.21 0.06 -14.86
N PRO A 134 5.80 -0.61 -13.78
CA PRO A 134 4.57 -0.29 -13.06
C PRO A 134 4.66 1.02 -12.26
N ALA A 135 5.85 1.55 -12.02
CA ALA A 135 6.10 2.68 -11.12
C ALA A 135 5.41 2.43 -9.76
N SER A 136 4.75 3.43 -9.17
CA SER A 136 4.11 3.30 -7.87
C SER A 136 2.93 2.30 -7.79
N VAL A 137 2.52 1.67 -8.89
CA VAL A 137 1.61 0.51 -8.82
C VAL A 137 2.28 -0.67 -8.10
N THR A 138 3.63 -0.75 -8.12
CA THR A 138 4.45 -1.66 -7.30
C THR A 138 4.06 -1.65 -5.82
N LYS A 139 3.68 -0.49 -5.26
CA LYS A 139 3.28 -0.35 -3.86
C LYS A 139 2.07 -1.21 -3.47
N LEU A 140 1.28 -1.68 -4.44
CA LEU A 140 0.20 -2.63 -4.18
C LEU A 140 0.72 -3.99 -3.68
N MET A 141 1.90 -4.45 -4.16
CA MET A 141 2.52 -5.65 -3.62
C MET A 141 3.08 -5.43 -2.21
N THR A 142 3.71 -4.28 -1.96
CA THR A 142 4.15 -3.87 -0.61
C THR A 142 2.97 -3.82 0.35
N PHE A 143 1.88 -3.21 -0.07
CA PHE A 143 0.64 -3.10 0.67
C PHE A 143 0.03 -4.48 0.99
N LEU A 144 -0.05 -5.37 0.00
CA LEU A 144 -0.55 -6.73 0.18
C LEU A 144 0.26 -7.47 1.24
N LEU A 145 1.59 -7.49 1.12
CA LEU A 145 2.46 -8.23 2.04
C LEU A 145 2.37 -7.72 3.48
N VAL A 146 2.25 -6.40 3.66
CA VAL A 146 2.08 -5.80 5.00
C VAL A 146 0.72 -6.18 5.59
N LEU A 147 -0.36 -6.17 4.79
CA LEU A 147 -1.68 -6.60 5.25
C LEU A 147 -1.73 -8.09 5.58
N GLU A 148 -1.06 -8.94 4.79
CA GLU A 148 -0.93 -10.38 5.07
C GLU A 148 -0.19 -10.62 6.39
N ASP A 149 0.87 -9.86 6.68
CA ASP A 149 1.61 -9.95 7.94
C ASP A 149 0.77 -9.51 9.15
N VAL A 150 0.00 -8.43 9.01
CA VAL A 150 -0.95 -7.99 10.05
C VAL A 150 -2.02 -9.07 10.28
N GLN A 151 -2.56 -9.64 9.22
CA GLN A 151 -3.56 -10.72 9.31
C GLN A 151 -2.99 -11.98 9.95
N ALA A 152 -1.71 -12.29 9.71
CA ALA A 152 -0.99 -13.40 10.33
C ALA A 152 -0.53 -13.11 11.77
N GLY A 153 -0.83 -11.94 12.33
CA GLY A 153 -0.47 -11.52 13.69
C GLY A 153 1.03 -11.32 13.90
N LEU A 154 1.79 -11.04 12.82
CA LEU A 154 3.22 -10.79 12.94
C LEU A 154 3.51 -9.44 13.60
N TYR A 155 2.68 -8.46 13.35
CA TYR A 155 2.61 -7.14 13.98
C TYR A 155 1.19 -6.56 13.81
N ARG A 156 0.93 -5.43 14.47
CA ARG A 156 -0.39 -4.79 14.51
C ARG A 156 -0.40 -3.50 13.70
N LEU A 157 -1.59 -2.99 13.36
CA LEU A 157 -1.74 -1.72 12.67
C LEU A 157 -1.31 -0.51 13.51
N ASP A 158 -1.42 -0.61 14.82
CA ASP A 158 -1.01 0.41 15.79
C ASP A 158 0.47 0.33 16.19
N ASP A 159 1.18 -0.74 15.82
CA ASP A 159 2.63 -0.81 15.97
C ASP A 159 3.33 0.28 15.14
N ARG A 160 4.48 0.72 15.61
CA ARG A 160 5.25 1.80 14.97
C ARG A 160 6.45 1.25 14.21
N ALA A 161 6.59 1.69 12.97
CA ALA A 161 7.79 1.44 12.18
C ALA A 161 8.67 2.69 12.15
N VAL A 162 9.97 2.50 12.32
CA VAL A 162 10.99 3.55 12.38
C VAL A 162 11.65 3.71 11.01
N ALA A 163 11.72 4.94 10.51
CA ALA A 163 12.38 5.23 9.24
C ALA A 163 13.91 5.22 9.42
N SER A 164 14.58 4.44 8.60
CA SER A 164 16.04 4.46 8.46
C SER A 164 16.51 5.69 7.67
N PRO A 165 17.81 6.00 7.65
CA PRO A 165 18.34 6.98 6.71
C PRO A 165 18.06 6.66 5.24
N LEU A 166 18.04 5.37 4.87
CA LEU A 166 17.66 4.94 3.53
C LEU A 166 16.20 5.26 3.22
N ALA A 167 15.27 4.88 4.08
CA ALA A 167 13.85 5.17 3.90
C ALA A 167 13.57 6.67 3.83
N ALA A 168 14.16 7.46 4.71
CA ALA A 168 14.03 8.91 4.75
C ALA A 168 14.56 9.63 3.49
N SER A 169 15.44 8.98 2.70
CA SER A 169 16.00 9.54 1.46
C SER A 169 15.12 9.29 0.22
N MET A 170 13.98 8.60 0.35
CA MET A 170 13.16 8.14 -0.78
C MET A 170 12.22 9.23 -1.33
N GLU A 171 12.77 10.15 -2.11
CA GLU A 171 12.01 11.19 -2.85
C GLU A 171 11.64 10.69 -4.27
N PRO A 172 10.76 11.42 -5.04
CA PRO A 172 10.20 12.76 -4.75
C PRO A 172 8.85 12.74 -4.02
N SER A 173 8.14 11.62 -3.90
CA SER A 173 6.87 11.54 -3.19
C SER A 173 7.10 10.96 -1.81
N SER A 174 6.96 11.78 -0.77
CA SER A 174 7.22 11.39 0.61
C SER A 174 6.21 12.04 1.57
N VAL A 175 6.14 11.56 2.80
CA VAL A 175 5.47 12.20 3.93
C VAL A 175 6.47 12.94 4.81
N GLY A 176 7.73 13.03 4.39
CA GLY A 176 8.80 13.79 5.02
C GLY A 176 9.35 13.14 6.29
N LEU A 177 9.40 11.80 6.33
CA LEU A 177 10.04 11.08 7.43
C LEU A 177 11.53 11.42 7.50
N ARG A 178 12.02 11.71 8.72
CA ARG A 178 13.43 11.87 9.02
C ARG A 178 13.99 10.57 9.64
N PRO A 179 15.30 10.33 9.54
CA PRO A 179 15.92 9.18 10.21
C PRO A 179 15.57 9.14 11.70
N GLY A 180 15.15 7.96 12.17
CA GLY A 180 14.73 7.73 13.55
C GLY A 180 13.29 8.13 13.88
N GLN A 181 12.58 8.87 13.02
CA GLN A 181 11.16 9.12 13.19
C GLN A 181 10.34 7.87 12.92
N SER A 182 9.15 7.79 13.49
CA SER A 182 8.27 6.64 13.33
C SER A 182 6.82 7.05 13.11
N MET A 183 6.09 6.24 12.36
CA MET A 183 4.64 6.32 12.19
C MET A 183 4.01 4.95 12.47
N THR A 184 2.70 4.93 12.72
CA THR A 184 1.99 3.66 12.84
C THR A 184 1.96 2.93 11.49
N ILE A 185 1.88 1.59 11.51
CA ILE A 185 1.69 0.80 10.28
C ILE A 185 0.44 1.28 9.54
N HIS A 186 -0.63 1.61 10.27
CA HIS A 186 -1.85 2.18 9.69
C HIS A 186 -1.59 3.48 8.91
N ASP A 187 -0.92 4.45 9.52
CA ASP A 187 -0.64 5.74 8.88
C ASP A 187 0.31 5.61 7.69
N LEU A 188 1.29 4.68 7.79
CA LEU A 188 2.18 4.36 6.67
C LEU A 188 1.42 3.70 5.50
N LEU A 189 0.47 2.80 5.77
CA LEU A 189 -0.39 2.20 4.73
C LEU A 189 -1.26 3.26 4.05
N LEU A 190 -1.85 4.20 4.78
CA LEU A 190 -2.55 5.36 4.21
C LEU A 190 -1.60 6.20 3.36
N SER A 191 -0.39 6.43 3.85
CA SER A 191 0.63 7.23 3.16
C SER A 191 1.02 6.62 1.81
N ILE A 192 1.20 5.30 1.72
CA ILE A 192 1.54 4.64 0.45
C ILE A 192 0.36 4.56 -0.52
N MET A 193 -0.88 4.44 -0.04
CA MET A 193 -2.05 4.33 -0.92
C MET A 193 -2.55 5.70 -1.38
N VAL A 194 -2.69 6.67 -0.48
CA VAL A 194 -3.25 7.99 -0.78
C VAL A 194 -2.20 8.91 -1.40
N LYS A 195 -1.10 9.17 -0.68
CA LYS A 195 -0.01 10.08 -1.11
C LYS A 195 0.99 9.43 -2.06
N SER A 196 0.99 8.09 -2.13
CA SER A 196 2.02 7.34 -2.88
C SER A 196 3.44 7.51 -2.29
N ALA A 197 3.57 7.72 -0.98
CA ALA A 197 4.81 8.04 -0.29
C ALA A 197 5.86 6.92 -0.44
N ASN A 198 7.06 7.27 -0.88
CA ASN A 198 8.16 6.33 -1.11
C ASN A 198 8.90 6.00 0.18
N ASP A 199 9.12 7.01 1.04
CA ASP A 199 9.70 6.87 2.38
C ASP A 199 8.87 5.93 3.26
N ALA A 200 7.54 6.07 3.22
CA ALA A 200 6.63 5.17 3.92
C ALA A 200 6.69 3.73 3.38
N ALA A 201 6.82 3.54 2.06
CA ALA A 201 6.92 2.22 1.46
C ALA A 201 8.23 1.51 1.85
N GLU A 202 9.34 2.24 1.87
CA GLU A 202 10.63 1.73 2.30
C GLU A 202 10.62 1.37 3.80
N THR A 203 10.09 2.29 4.64
CA THR A 203 9.94 2.06 6.09
C THR A 203 9.11 0.80 6.38
N LEU A 204 7.99 0.59 5.68
CA LEU A 204 7.18 -0.62 5.81
C LEU A 204 7.94 -1.88 5.38
N ALA A 205 8.71 -1.80 4.30
CA ALA A 205 9.48 -2.93 3.79
C ALA A 205 10.58 -3.36 4.77
N GLU A 206 11.34 -2.40 5.31
CA GLU A 206 12.36 -2.65 6.32
C GLU A 206 11.75 -3.24 7.61
N HIS A 207 10.64 -2.65 8.10
CA HIS A 207 9.93 -3.13 9.29
C HIS A 207 9.44 -4.57 9.10
N ALA A 208 8.77 -4.87 7.98
CA ALA A 208 8.26 -6.20 7.68
C ALA A 208 9.40 -7.23 7.57
N ALA A 209 10.50 -6.89 6.89
CA ALA A 209 11.67 -7.76 6.80
C ALA A 209 12.27 -8.06 8.17
N LEU A 210 12.45 -7.04 9.01
CA LEU A 210 12.96 -7.19 10.37
C LEU A 210 12.04 -8.06 11.24
N ALA A 211 10.73 -7.89 11.14
CA ALA A 211 9.74 -8.71 11.87
C ALA A 211 9.84 -10.19 11.48
N HIS A 212 10.02 -10.48 10.17
CA HIS A 212 10.24 -11.86 9.70
C HIS A 212 11.56 -12.45 10.16
N LEU A 213 12.63 -11.67 10.25
CA LEU A 213 13.91 -12.12 10.79
C LEU A 213 13.79 -12.46 12.28
N ARG A 214 13.15 -11.59 13.06
CA ARG A 214 12.88 -11.80 14.51
C ARG A 214 12.07 -13.07 14.77
N ARG A 215 11.06 -13.33 13.96
CA ARG A 215 10.23 -14.56 14.08
C ARG A 215 11.02 -15.85 13.84
N ARG A 216 12.11 -15.79 13.07
CA ARG A 216 13.00 -16.95 12.76
C ARG A 216 14.12 -17.16 13.78
N GLY A 217 14.23 -16.34 14.78
CA GLY A 217 15.31 -16.29 15.78
C GLY A 217 15.75 -14.87 16.03
N ALA A 218 16.77 -14.66 16.85
CA ALA A 218 17.29 -13.32 17.07
C ALA A 218 17.74 -12.68 15.74
N PRO A 219 17.39 -11.41 15.46
CA PRO A 219 17.88 -10.73 14.27
C PRO A 219 19.41 -10.64 14.34
N PRO A 220 20.12 -10.77 13.19
CA PRO A 220 21.54 -10.48 13.14
C PRO A 220 21.78 -9.06 13.66
N GLN A 221 22.81 -8.86 14.48
CA GLN A 221 23.08 -7.58 15.16
C GLN A 221 23.40 -6.44 14.18
N ASP A 222 23.74 -6.74 12.90
CA ASP A 222 24.24 -5.78 11.93
C ASP A 222 23.54 -5.89 10.55
N VAL A 223 22.20 -6.04 10.54
CA VAL A 223 21.45 -6.03 9.26
C VAL A 223 21.26 -4.60 8.77
N SER A 224 21.83 -4.27 7.63
CA SER A 224 21.65 -2.94 7.04
C SER A 224 20.23 -2.72 6.53
N PRO A 225 19.75 -1.45 6.46
CA PRO A 225 18.47 -1.11 5.80
C PRO A 225 18.38 -1.64 4.37
N ALA A 226 19.49 -1.63 3.63
CA ALA A 226 19.56 -2.16 2.27
C ALA A 226 19.33 -3.67 2.22
N ASP A 227 19.87 -4.43 3.19
CA ASP A 227 19.65 -5.88 3.29
C ASP A 227 18.22 -6.20 3.67
N LEU A 228 17.61 -5.41 4.57
CA LEU A 228 16.19 -5.54 4.91
C LEU A 228 15.29 -5.27 3.69
N CYS A 229 15.58 -4.22 2.93
CA CYS A 229 14.89 -3.93 1.68
C CYS A 229 15.05 -5.08 0.67
N ALA A 230 16.27 -5.60 0.48
CA ALA A 230 16.55 -6.74 -0.41
C ALA A 230 15.77 -8.00 0.02
N ALA A 231 15.71 -8.30 1.31
CA ALA A 231 14.94 -9.42 1.86
C ALA A 231 13.44 -9.26 1.60
N PHE A 232 12.91 -8.03 1.74
CA PHE A 232 11.51 -7.74 1.43
C PHE A 232 11.22 -7.88 -0.07
N VAL A 233 12.07 -7.36 -0.95
CA VAL A 233 11.95 -7.48 -2.40
C VAL A 233 12.01 -8.95 -2.84
N ALA A 234 12.86 -9.77 -2.23
CA ALA A 234 12.88 -11.21 -2.49
C ALA A 234 11.53 -11.87 -2.12
N ARG A 235 10.87 -11.38 -1.08
CA ARG A 235 9.54 -11.81 -0.67
C ARG A 235 8.45 -11.36 -1.65
N MET A 236 8.53 -10.10 -2.15
CA MET A 236 7.64 -9.60 -3.21
C MET A 236 7.71 -10.49 -4.45
N ASN A 237 8.90 -10.86 -4.89
CA ASN A 237 9.10 -11.71 -6.05
C ASN A 237 8.56 -13.14 -5.85
N ARG A 238 8.76 -13.71 -4.66
CA ARG A 238 8.17 -15.00 -4.31
C ARG A 238 6.64 -14.93 -4.35
N ARG A 239 6.05 -13.88 -3.75
CA ARG A 239 4.60 -13.70 -3.76
C ARG A 239 4.04 -13.51 -5.17
N ALA A 240 4.76 -12.78 -6.03
CA ALA A 240 4.39 -12.66 -7.44
C ALA A 240 4.35 -14.04 -8.15
N GLN A 241 5.33 -14.90 -7.91
CA GLN A 241 5.33 -16.26 -8.45
C GLN A 241 4.15 -17.09 -7.93
N GLU A 242 3.86 -17.01 -6.63
CA GLU A 242 2.70 -17.70 -6.02
C GLU A 242 1.36 -17.23 -6.62
N LEU A 243 1.26 -15.95 -7.00
CA LEU A 243 0.09 -15.39 -7.67
C LEU A 243 0.05 -15.69 -9.18
N GLY A 244 1.05 -16.36 -9.74
CA GLY A 244 1.13 -16.66 -11.18
C GLY A 244 1.56 -15.46 -12.04
N MET A 245 2.12 -14.40 -11.46
CA MET A 245 2.63 -13.20 -12.13
C MET A 245 3.99 -13.48 -12.78
N ARG A 246 3.98 -14.28 -13.87
CA ARG A 246 5.18 -14.87 -14.47
C ARG A 246 6.12 -13.87 -15.15
N ASP A 247 5.55 -12.76 -15.62
CA ASP A 247 6.27 -11.69 -16.33
C ASP A 247 6.60 -10.51 -15.39
N THR A 248 6.44 -10.72 -14.06
CA THR A 248 6.67 -9.69 -13.04
C THR A 248 7.97 -9.95 -12.29
N ARG A 249 8.75 -8.88 -12.14
CA ARG A 249 9.94 -8.84 -11.29
C ARG A 249 9.99 -7.52 -10.54
N TYR A 250 9.97 -7.60 -9.23
CA TYR A 250 10.19 -6.46 -8.35
C TYR A 250 11.67 -6.27 -8.04
N ALA A 251 12.10 -5.02 -7.98
CA ALA A 251 13.43 -4.59 -7.61
C ALA A 251 13.41 -3.54 -6.48
N SER A 252 12.22 -3.03 -6.13
CA SER A 252 12.00 -2.07 -5.05
C SER A 252 10.64 -2.24 -4.39
N PRO A 253 10.45 -1.79 -3.13
CA PRO A 253 9.14 -1.77 -2.50
C PRO A 253 8.26 -0.59 -2.94
N ASN A 254 8.82 0.40 -3.65
CA ASN A 254 8.20 1.69 -3.91
C ASN A 254 7.96 2.00 -5.40
N GLY A 255 8.62 1.29 -6.33
CA GLY A 255 8.47 1.51 -7.77
C GLY A 255 9.34 2.61 -8.34
N LEU A 256 10.29 3.14 -7.57
CA LEU A 256 11.27 4.11 -8.07
C LEU A 256 12.26 3.46 -9.04
N PRO A 257 12.71 4.20 -10.07
CA PRO A 257 13.80 3.75 -10.91
C PRO A 257 15.07 3.52 -10.08
N PRO A 258 15.97 2.64 -10.56
CA PRO A 258 17.25 2.45 -9.88
C PRO A 258 18.05 3.75 -9.84
N PRO A 259 18.78 4.04 -8.75
CA PRO A 259 19.71 5.15 -8.72
C PRO A 259 20.73 5.04 -9.87
N ARG A 260 21.18 6.18 -10.39
CA ARG A 260 22.18 6.22 -11.47
C ARG A 260 23.45 5.46 -11.04
N GLY A 261 23.91 4.56 -11.89
CA GLY A 261 25.07 3.70 -11.60
C GLY A 261 24.79 2.48 -10.71
N SER A 262 23.56 2.32 -10.22
CA SER A 262 23.17 1.14 -9.46
C SER A 262 23.05 -0.10 -10.35
N LYS A 263 23.44 -1.27 -9.81
CA LYS A 263 23.18 -2.58 -10.43
C LYS A 263 21.74 -3.08 -10.25
N ARG A 264 20.93 -2.37 -9.45
CA ARG A 264 19.51 -2.69 -9.25
C ARG A 264 18.75 -2.47 -10.56
N GLY A 265 17.94 -3.42 -10.98
CA GLY A 265 17.04 -3.27 -12.15
C GLY A 265 15.82 -2.39 -11.84
N PHE A 266 14.98 -2.21 -12.85
CA PHE A 266 13.64 -1.65 -12.69
C PHE A 266 12.67 -2.72 -12.19
N ASP A 267 11.59 -2.29 -11.53
CA ASP A 267 10.40 -3.11 -11.39
C ASP A 267 9.77 -3.30 -12.79
N VAL A 268 9.47 -4.53 -13.14
CA VAL A 268 8.86 -4.89 -14.43
C VAL A 268 7.60 -5.68 -14.16
N SER A 269 6.53 -5.42 -14.92
CA SER A 269 5.29 -6.19 -14.86
C SER A 269 4.54 -6.08 -16.19
N THR A 270 3.41 -6.77 -16.30
CA THR A 270 2.46 -6.66 -17.42
C THR A 270 1.08 -6.27 -16.88
N ALA A 271 0.21 -5.74 -17.74
CA ALA A 271 -1.16 -5.44 -17.34
C ALA A 271 -1.90 -6.73 -16.89
N ALA A 272 -1.62 -7.86 -17.54
CA ALA A 272 -2.19 -9.16 -17.17
C ALA A 272 -1.75 -9.64 -15.79
N ASP A 273 -0.46 -9.53 -15.47
CA ASP A 273 0.06 -9.93 -14.15
C ASP A 273 -0.49 -9.03 -13.03
N LEU A 274 -0.59 -7.73 -13.26
CA LEU A 274 -1.14 -6.80 -12.28
C LEU A 274 -2.60 -7.12 -11.93
N VAL A 275 -3.38 -7.67 -12.86
CA VAL A 275 -4.75 -8.16 -12.57
C VAL A 275 -4.72 -9.26 -11.51
N GLU A 276 -3.76 -10.18 -11.54
CA GLU A 276 -3.69 -11.26 -10.54
C GLU A 276 -3.45 -10.72 -9.13
N LEU A 277 -2.60 -9.69 -8.99
CA LEU A 277 -2.45 -8.95 -7.75
C LEU A 277 -3.76 -8.26 -7.34
N GLY A 278 -4.44 -7.64 -8.29
CA GLY A 278 -5.72 -6.98 -8.06
C GLY A 278 -6.81 -7.91 -7.56
N LYS A 279 -6.94 -9.10 -8.14
CA LYS A 279 -7.92 -10.11 -7.71
C LYS A 279 -7.78 -10.49 -6.22
N VAL A 280 -6.55 -10.50 -5.70
CA VAL A 280 -6.33 -10.74 -4.27
C VAL A 280 -6.77 -9.54 -3.45
N LEU A 281 -6.34 -8.33 -3.83
CA LEU A 281 -6.62 -7.10 -3.08
C LEU A 281 -8.11 -6.79 -2.99
N VAL A 282 -8.87 -6.96 -4.08
CA VAL A 282 -10.31 -6.64 -4.08
C VAL A 282 -11.14 -7.60 -3.23
N ARG A 283 -10.60 -8.77 -2.89
CA ARG A 283 -11.22 -9.73 -1.96
C ARG A 283 -10.91 -9.43 -0.49
N MET A 284 -10.11 -8.41 -0.22
CA MET A 284 -9.75 -7.97 1.12
C MET A 284 -10.50 -6.67 1.46
N PRO A 285 -11.61 -6.69 2.23
CA PRO A 285 -12.36 -5.46 2.58
C PRO A 285 -11.48 -4.40 3.23
N LYS A 286 -10.50 -4.85 4.02
CA LYS A 286 -9.51 -3.96 4.64
C LYS A 286 -8.66 -3.23 3.59
N ALA A 287 -8.27 -3.89 2.49
CA ALA A 287 -7.52 -3.24 1.42
C ALA A 287 -8.34 -2.14 0.74
N LEU A 288 -9.61 -2.44 0.42
CA LEU A 288 -10.50 -1.46 -0.21
C LEU A 288 -10.73 -0.22 0.68
N SER A 289 -10.79 -0.37 2.01
CA SER A 289 -10.93 0.77 2.92
C SER A 289 -9.78 1.78 2.85
N TYR A 290 -8.58 1.35 2.46
CA TYR A 290 -7.43 2.22 2.23
C TYR A 290 -7.43 2.81 0.81
N THR A 291 -7.72 1.98 -0.20
CA THR A 291 -7.62 2.40 -1.61
C THR A 291 -8.75 3.30 -2.06
N SER A 292 -9.90 3.24 -1.40
CA SER A 292 -11.05 4.13 -1.64
C SER A 292 -10.96 5.49 -0.95
N CYS A 293 -9.91 5.73 -0.16
CA CYS A 293 -9.74 6.99 0.57
C CYS A 293 -9.33 8.12 -0.38
N PRO A 294 -10.17 9.15 -0.60
CA PRO A 294 -9.82 10.28 -1.47
C PRO A 294 -8.86 11.26 -0.80
N SER A 295 -8.96 11.40 0.52
CA SER A 295 -8.06 12.17 1.37
C SER A 295 -8.21 11.71 2.82
N CYS A 296 -7.15 11.82 3.59
CA CYS A 296 -7.14 11.46 5.01
C CYS A 296 -6.15 12.31 5.78
N THR A 297 -6.28 12.32 7.10
CA THR A 297 -5.28 12.91 8.01
C THR A 297 -4.59 11.78 8.74
N VAL A 298 -3.25 11.80 8.72
CA VAL A 298 -2.38 10.88 9.45
C VAL A 298 -1.58 11.65 10.49
N THR A 299 -1.01 10.95 11.46
CA THR A 299 -0.01 11.53 12.36
C THR A 299 1.37 11.33 11.77
N ASP A 300 2.06 12.43 11.45
CA ASP A 300 3.41 12.38 10.84
C ASP A 300 4.48 11.88 11.82
N GLY A 301 5.72 11.75 11.33
CA GLY A 301 6.85 11.30 12.14
C GLY A 301 7.23 12.24 13.30
N ALA A 302 6.73 13.47 13.31
CA ALA A 302 6.91 14.45 14.37
C ALA A 302 5.72 14.53 15.35
N GLY A 303 4.70 13.66 15.18
CA GLY A 303 3.49 13.64 16.01
C GLY A 303 2.45 14.70 15.62
N LYS A 304 2.55 15.32 14.44
CA LYS A 304 1.65 16.36 13.98
C LYS A 304 0.64 15.81 12.96
N PRO A 305 -0.57 16.39 12.86
CA PRO A 305 -1.53 16.02 11.83
C PRO A 305 -1.01 16.44 10.45
N LEU A 306 -1.04 15.51 9.50
CA LEU A 306 -0.68 15.70 8.09
C LEU A 306 -1.85 15.26 7.20
N THR A 307 -2.39 16.17 6.41
CA THR A 307 -3.44 15.85 5.44
C THR A 307 -2.83 15.32 4.15
N LEU A 308 -3.29 14.14 3.73
CA LEU A 308 -2.92 13.48 2.49
C LEU A 308 -4.06 13.62 1.49
N VAL A 309 -3.74 13.90 0.23
CA VAL A 309 -4.70 13.96 -0.89
C VAL A 309 -4.33 12.92 -1.93
N GLY A 310 -5.33 12.15 -2.36
CA GLY A 310 -5.16 11.02 -3.27
C GLY A 310 -4.93 11.45 -4.71
N HIS A 311 -4.14 10.65 -5.44
CA HIS A 311 -3.85 10.84 -6.87
C HIS A 311 -4.76 10.03 -7.79
N ASN A 312 -5.68 9.24 -7.26
CA ASN A 312 -6.70 8.53 -8.03
C ASN A 312 -7.95 9.42 -8.16
N TYR A 313 -8.07 10.09 -9.29
CA TYR A 313 -9.17 11.04 -9.53
C TYR A 313 -10.52 10.37 -9.82
N PHE A 314 -10.55 9.06 -10.04
CA PHE A 314 -11.80 8.31 -10.20
C PHE A 314 -12.51 8.07 -8.86
N ILE A 315 -11.78 8.16 -7.73
CA ILE A 315 -12.38 8.04 -6.40
C ILE A 315 -13.35 9.21 -6.14
N PRO A 316 -14.60 8.94 -5.73
CA PRO A 316 -15.56 9.98 -5.35
C PRO A 316 -15.02 10.90 -4.24
N LYS A 317 -15.45 12.16 -4.27
CA LYS A 317 -15.08 13.18 -3.27
C LYS A 317 -13.58 13.48 -3.16
N ASN A 318 -12.78 13.12 -4.17
CA ASN A 318 -11.37 13.52 -4.20
C ASN A 318 -11.29 15.06 -4.26
N PRO A 319 -10.63 15.72 -3.30
CA PRO A 319 -10.63 17.19 -3.19
C PRO A 319 -9.60 17.88 -4.11
N ASP A 320 -8.75 17.14 -4.84
CA ASP A 320 -7.72 17.74 -5.69
C ASP A 320 -8.36 18.59 -6.80
N PRO A 321 -8.11 19.91 -6.84
CA PRO A 321 -8.65 20.80 -7.87
C PRO A 321 -8.07 20.52 -9.27
N LYS A 322 -6.94 19.79 -9.35
CA LYS A 322 -6.25 19.42 -10.59
C LYS A 322 -6.78 18.14 -11.22
N ARG A 323 -7.98 17.71 -10.86
CA ARG A 323 -8.59 16.50 -11.42
C ARG A 323 -8.65 16.56 -12.94
N LEU A 324 -8.28 15.45 -13.57
CA LEU A 324 -8.23 15.31 -15.04
C LEU A 324 -9.39 14.46 -15.58
N CYS A 325 -10.26 13.91 -14.71
CA CYS A 325 -11.41 13.11 -15.08
C CYS A 325 -12.58 13.31 -14.10
N THR A 326 -13.76 12.90 -14.53
CA THR A 326 -14.96 12.84 -13.68
C THR A 326 -14.84 11.61 -12.77
N PRO A 327 -15.02 11.76 -11.44
CA PRO A 327 -15.13 10.64 -10.53
C PRO A 327 -16.25 9.67 -10.92
N LEU A 328 -16.05 8.39 -10.62
CA LEU A 328 -17.07 7.36 -10.84
C LEU A 328 -17.54 6.86 -9.47
N PRO A 329 -18.85 6.94 -9.16
CA PRO A 329 -19.39 6.54 -7.84
C PRO A 329 -19.05 5.11 -7.45
N GLU A 330 -18.92 4.23 -8.44
CA GLU A 330 -18.60 2.81 -8.27
C GLU A 330 -17.13 2.54 -7.98
N CYS A 331 -16.22 3.51 -8.23
CA CYS A 331 -14.78 3.33 -8.11
C CYS A 331 -14.31 3.41 -6.66
N ASP A 332 -13.64 2.37 -6.17
CA ASP A 332 -13.12 2.26 -4.80
C ASP A 332 -11.62 1.85 -4.72
N GLY A 333 -10.89 2.01 -5.80
CA GLY A 333 -9.45 1.75 -5.82
C GLY A 333 -8.86 1.73 -7.23
N LEU A 334 -7.59 1.31 -7.41
CA LEU A 334 -6.62 0.88 -6.43
C LEU A 334 -5.47 1.90 -6.36
N LYS A 335 -4.64 2.03 -7.46
CA LYS A 335 -3.38 2.79 -7.38
C LYS A 335 -2.97 3.39 -8.71
N THR A 336 -2.41 4.60 -8.66
CA THR A 336 -1.73 5.27 -9.79
C THR A 336 -0.22 5.10 -9.70
N GLY A 337 0.47 5.20 -10.84
CA GLY A 337 1.93 5.19 -10.93
C GLY A 337 2.43 6.16 -12.00
N PHE A 338 3.58 6.75 -11.73
CA PHE A 338 4.29 7.61 -12.69
C PHE A 338 5.78 7.67 -12.37
N THR A 339 6.59 7.50 -13.39
CA THR A 339 7.98 7.97 -13.47
C THR A 339 8.27 8.36 -14.92
N ASN A 340 9.33 9.14 -15.15
CA ASN A 340 9.71 9.50 -16.53
C ASN A 340 10.01 8.26 -17.39
N ALA A 341 10.56 7.20 -16.79
CA ALA A 341 10.88 5.96 -17.50
C ALA A 341 9.66 5.07 -17.76
N SER A 342 8.64 5.13 -16.88
CA SER A 342 7.46 4.26 -16.97
C SER A 342 6.32 4.86 -17.79
N GLY A 343 6.28 6.17 -17.94
CA GLY A 343 5.03 6.86 -18.27
C GLY A 343 4.01 6.77 -17.13
N CYS A 344 2.76 6.98 -17.43
CA CYS A 344 1.65 7.00 -16.48
C CYS A 344 0.91 5.67 -16.46
N SER A 345 0.74 5.08 -15.29
CA SER A 345 0.01 3.82 -15.10
C SER A 345 -1.10 3.98 -14.07
N ILE A 346 -2.13 3.16 -14.17
CA ILE A 346 -3.22 3.11 -13.20
C ILE A 346 -3.79 1.69 -13.13
N MET A 347 -4.16 1.30 -11.93
CA MET A 347 -4.98 0.14 -11.67
C MET A 347 -6.24 0.61 -10.94
N LEU A 348 -7.40 0.31 -11.51
CA LEU A 348 -8.71 0.67 -10.98
C LEU A 348 -9.49 -0.56 -10.59
N THR A 349 -10.38 -0.39 -9.62
CA THR A 349 -11.47 -1.33 -9.35
C THR A 349 -12.73 -0.54 -9.09
N ALA A 350 -13.84 -1.11 -9.54
CA ALA A 350 -15.18 -0.55 -9.33
C ALA A 350 -16.19 -1.69 -9.22
N HIS A 351 -17.32 -1.43 -8.58
CA HIS A 351 -18.38 -2.43 -8.43
C HIS A 351 -19.74 -1.84 -8.78
N ARG A 352 -20.55 -2.66 -9.44
CA ARG A 352 -21.93 -2.32 -9.81
C ARG A 352 -22.80 -3.57 -9.72
N ASN A 353 -23.96 -3.47 -9.09
CA ASN A 353 -24.96 -4.56 -8.98
C ASN A 353 -24.36 -5.87 -8.39
N GLY A 354 -23.49 -5.76 -7.37
CA GLY A 354 -22.85 -6.90 -6.73
C GLY A 354 -21.71 -7.52 -7.49
N ARG A 355 -21.37 -7.02 -8.68
CA ARG A 355 -20.23 -7.51 -9.51
C ARG A 355 -19.10 -6.49 -9.54
N ARG A 356 -17.88 -6.96 -9.70
CA ARG A 356 -16.68 -6.13 -9.63
C ARG A 356 -15.83 -6.26 -10.89
N VAL A 357 -15.25 -5.13 -11.31
CA VAL A 357 -14.26 -5.10 -12.39
C VAL A 357 -12.91 -4.64 -11.87
N ILE A 358 -11.84 -5.10 -12.53
CA ILE A 358 -10.47 -4.61 -12.36
C ILE A 358 -10.01 -4.14 -13.74
N VAL A 359 -9.46 -2.92 -13.78
CA VAL A 359 -8.88 -2.33 -14.99
C VAL A 359 -7.43 -1.96 -14.73
N VAL A 360 -6.55 -2.31 -15.65
CA VAL A 360 -5.14 -1.90 -15.64
C VAL A 360 -4.83 -1.19 -16.95
N VAL A 361 -4.23 0.00 -16.83
CA VAL A 361 -3.60 0.71 -17.96
C VAL A 361 -2.16 0.96 -17.58
N LEU A 362 -1.22 0.42 -18.34
CA LEU A 362 0.21 0.44 -18.07
C LEU A 362 0.93 1.31 -19.10
N GLY A 363 1.69 2.29 -18.64
CA GLY A 363 2.64 3.03 -19.45
C GLY A 363 2.02 3.98 -20.47
N SER A 364 1.03 4.79 -20.10
CA SER A 364 0.53 5.88 -20.95
C SER A 364 1.53 7.01 -21.09
N ALA A 365 1.50 7.71 -22.24
CA ALA A 365 2.40 8.82 -22.52
C ALA A 365 2.22 9.99 -21.53
N GLY A 366 0.99 10.23 -21.07
CA GLY A 366 0.68 11.31 -20.13
C GLY A 366 -0.46 10.95 -19.17
N ARG A 367 -0.69 11.84 -18.20
CA ARG A 367 -1.78 11.66 -17.23
C ARG A 367 -3.15 11.75 -17.88
N HIS A 368 -3.32 12.68 -18.81
CA HIS A 368 -4.60 12.88 -19.50
C HIS A 368 -4.97 11.65 -20.34
N GLU A 369 -4.02 11.10 -21.09
CA GLU A 369 -4.19 9.89 -21.90
C GLU A 369 -4.52 8.69 -21.01
N ARG A 370 -3.87 8.57 -19.85
CA ARG A 370 -4.13 7.53 -18.86
C ARG A 370 -5.58 7.60 -18.34
N GLU A 371 -6.03 8.80 -17.89
CA GLU A 371 -7.38 8.97 -17.36
C GLU A 371 -8.44 8.77 -18.44
N LYS A 372 -8.18 9.24 -19.65
CA LYS A 372 -9.10 9.04 -20.78
C LYS A 372 -9.24 7.56 -21.10
N ALA A 373 -8.14 6.84 -21.30
CA ALA A 373 -8.16 5.41 -21.60
C ALA A 373 -8.78 4.58 -20.47
N ALA A 374 -8.31 4.78 -19.24
CA ALA A 374 -8.80 4.04 -18.08
C ALA A 374 -10.29 4.29 -17.81
N GLY A 375 -10.76 5.52 -17.98
CA GLY A 375 -12.17 5.87 -17.79
C GLY A 375 -13.10 5.27 -18.84
N HIS A 376 -12.68 5.19 -20.12
CA HIS A 376 -13.44 4.50 -21.15
C HIS A 376 -13.52 3.00 -20.85
N ILE A 377 -12.36 2.36 -20.68
CA ILE A 377 -12.29 0.91 -20.40
C ILE A 377 -13.10 0.55 -19.14
N LEU A 378 -13.06 1.39 -18.09
CA LEU A 378 -13.79 1.12 -16.85
C LEU A 378 -15.31 1.20 -17.05
N ARG A 379 -15.81 2.22 -17.76
CA ARG A 379 -17.25 2.34 -18.06
C ARG A 379 -17.73 1.18 -18.91
N ASP A 380 -17.04 0.87 -20.00
CA ASP A 380 -17.39 -0.25 -20.90
C ASP A 380 -17.39 -1.59 -20.15
N ALA A 381 -16.43 -1.80 -19.25
CA ALA A 381 -16.37 -3.00 -18.42
C ALA A 381 -17.53 -3.08 -17.40
N LEU A 382 -17.92 -1.95 -16.77
CA LEU A 382 -19.07 -1.89 -15.86
C LEU A 382 -20.37 -2.17 -16.61
N ASP A 383 -20.53 -1.65 -17.83
CA ASP A 383 -21.70 -1.91 -18.66
C ASP A 383 -21.74 -3.37 -19.09
N ALA A 384 -20.61 -3.95 -19.49
CA ALA A 384 -20.52 -5.37 -19.89
C ALA A 384 -20.85 -6.36 -18.77
N ILE A 385 -20.62 -6.03 -17.49
CA ILE A 385 -21.02 -6.88 -16.36
C ILE A 385 -22.46 -6.66 -15.91
N SER A 386 -23.10 -5.55 -16.33
CA SER A 386 -24.48 -5.20 -15.94
C SER A 386 -25.53 -5.88 -16.79
N ILE A 387 -25.15 -6.46 -17.94
CA ILE A 387 -26.06 -7.06 -18.92
C ILE A 387 -26.39 -8.53 -18.58
N TRP A 388 -25.69 -9.12 -17.64
CA TRP A 388 -25.82 -10.52 -17.20
C TRP A 388 -26.22 -10.61 -15.72
#